data_d684237abef77dab9efd1744e138cd50
#
_entry.id   d684237abef77dab9efd1744e138cd50
#
_cell.length_a   1.000
_cell.length_b   1.000
_cell.length_c   1.000
_cell.angle_alpha   90.00
_cell.angle_beta   90.00
_cell.angle_gamma   90.00
#
_symmetry.space_group_name_H-M   'P 1'
#
loop_
_entity.id
_entity.type
_entity.pdbx_description
1 polymer ?
#
loop_
_entity_poly.entity_id
_entity_poly.type
_entity_poly.pdbx_seq_one_letter_code
_entity_poly.pdbx_strand_id
1 'polypeptide(L)'
;MATHTSEVEKTAFSYVATLERLLERLPVRSREIVKLRFGVPDGKIRTLEEIGKQHGITRERVRQVVGSALTMIASHKEYPEVVEIMKHIEQALGSKSGVMKVDHLVEKLAGKDKAERGALAVFLESLPVCGTEKESDDRERVCFLNGFLFSEWKEIHDTVIEVLKESKVAL
;
A
#
# COMPACT_ATOMS: atom_id res chain seq x y z
N MET A 1 13.10 -28.02 -39.07
CA MET A 1 13.88 -27.14 -38.20
C MET A 1 12.90 -26.42 -37.28
N ALA A 2 12.78 -26.92 -36.07
CA ALA A 2 11.88 -26.35 -35.05
C ALA A 2 12.63 -25.30 -34.25
N THR A 3 12.20 -24.06 -34.37
CA THR A 3 12.69 -22.95 -33.54
C THR A 3 12.03 -23.06 -32.18
N HIS A 4 12.77 -23.56 -31.21
CA HIS A 4 12.43 -23.46 -29.80
C HIS A 4 12.53 -22.00 -29.38
N THR A 5 11.42 -21.30 -29.40
CA THR A 5 11.30 -20.01 -28.69
C THR A 5 11.15 -20.36 -27.22
N SER A 6 12.24 -20.21 -26.46
CA SER A 6 12.21 -20.27 -25.02
C SER A 6 11.36 -19.11 -24.50
N GLU A 7 10.10 -19.38 -24.13
CA GLU A 7 9.35 -18.55 -23.21
C GLU A 7 10.11 -18.56 -21.87
N VAL A 8 10.90 -17.52 -21.65
CA VAL A 8 11.35 -17.20 -20.31
C VAL A 8 10.08 -16.89 -19.52
N GLU A 9 9.63 -17.83 -18.70
CA GLU A 9 8.60 -17.60 -17.69
C GLU A 9 9.06 -16.38 -16.88
N LYS A 10 8.42 -15.24 -17.17
CA LYS A 10 8.53 -14.04 -16.37
C LYS A 10 7.88 -14.40 -15.05
N THR A 11 8.69 -14.90 -14.09
CA THR A 11 8.22 -15.14 -12.72
C THR A 11 7.52 -13.87 -12.27
N ALA A 12 6.18 -13.95 -12.17
CA ALA A 12 5.37 -12.81 -11.79
C ALA A 12 5.89 -12.31 -10.43
N PHE A 13 6.25 -11.04 -10.37
CA PHE A 13 6.71 -10.42 -9.14
C PHE A 13 5.62 -10.54 -8.06
N SER A 14 5.99 -11.00 -6.84
CA SER A 14 5.05 -11.20 -5.75
C SER A 14 5.39 -10.29 -4.56
N TYR A 15 4.47 -9.40 -4.23
CA TYR A 15 4.54 -8.57 -3.03
C TYR A 15 4.45 -9.42 -1.77
N VAL A 16 3.61 -10.47 -1.80
CA VAL A 16 3.46 -11.41 -0.68
C VAL A 16 4.77 -12.11 -0.39
N ALA A 17 5.43 -12.68 -1.40
CA ALA A 17 6.69 -13.41 -1.21
C ALA A 17 7.79 -12.50 -0.63
N THR A 18 7.88 -11.27 -1.11
CA THR A 18 8.82 -10.28 -0.57
C THR A 18 8.47 -9.91 0.87
N LEU A 19 7.20 -9.66 1.17
CA LEU A 19 6.75 -9.34 2.52
C LEU A 19 7.04 -10.49 3.49
N GLU A 20 6.73 -11.73 3.12
CA GLU A 20 6.99 -12.91 3.97
C GLU A 20 8.48 -13.00 4.35
N ARG A 21 9.38 -12.85 3.40
CA ARG A 21 10.83 -12.85 3.64
C ARG A 21 11.28 -11.76 4.62
N LEU A 22 10.74 -10.55 4.49
CA LEU A 22 11.06 -9.47 5.41
C LEU A 22 10.51 -9.76 6.82
N LEU A 23 9.28 -10.28 6.89
CA LEU A 23 8.63 -10.60 8.16
C LEU A 23 9.27 -11.79 8.88
N GLU A 24 10.01 -12.69 8.23
CA GLU A 24 10.73 -13.80 8.86
C GLU A 24 11.65 -13.38 10.01
N ARG A 25 12.11 -12.14 9.97
CA ARG A 25 12.95 -11.53 11.02
C ARG A 25 12.19 -11.19 12.29
N LEU A 26 10.86 -11.19 12.23
CA LEU A 26 10.00 -10.90 13.39
C LEU A 26 9.56 -12.18 14.10
N PRO A 27 9.25 -12.12 15.39
CA PRO A 27 8.58 -13.22 16.09
C PRO A 27 7.28 -13.60 15.38
N VAL A 28 6.92 -14.90 15.38
CA VAL A 28 5.72 -15.45 14.70
C VAL A 28 4.47 -14.62 15.00
N ARG A 29 4.24 -14.33 16.28
CA ARG A 29 3.08 -13.53 16.73
C ARG A 29 3.04 -12.13 16.11
N SER A 30 4.20 -11.46 15.97
CA SER A 30 4.28 -10.13 15.34
C SER A 30 3.97 -10.19 13.85
N ARG A 31 4.43 -11.24 13.16
CA ARG A 31 4.10 -11.48 11.74
C ARG A 31 2.60 -11.63 11.52
N GLU A 32 1.94 -12.44 12.35
CA GLU A 32 0.50 -12.65 12.29
C GLU A 32 -0.27 -11.34 12.51
N ILE A 33 0.12 -10.55 13.52
CA ILE A 33 -0.50 -9.25 13.81
C ILE A 33 -0.43 -8.32 12.59
N VAL A 34 0.74 -8.22 11.94
CA VAL A 34 0.90 -7.40 10.72
C VAL A 34 0.01 -7.92 9.59
N LYS A 35 0.06 -9.21 9.31
CA LYS A 35 -0.77 -9.82 8.25
C LYS A 35 -2.26 -9.58 8.47
N LEU A 36 -2.75 -9.76 9.69
CA LEU A 36 -4.15 -9.53 10.03
C LEU A 36 -4.53 -8.05 9.86
N ARG A 37 -3.65 -7.13 10.25
CA ARG A 37 -3.89 -5.69 10.13
C ARG A 37 -4.07 -5.24 8.68
N PHE A 38 -3.34 -5.84 7.76
CA PHE A 38 -3.36 -5.48 6.33
C PHE A 38 -4.18 -6.45 5.45
N GLY A 39 -4.81 -7.44 6.06
CA GLY A 39 -5.66 -8.39 5.33
C GLY A 39 -4.89 -9.33 4.40
N VAL A 40 -3.60 -9.58 4.65
CA VAL A 40 -2.76 -10.41 3.78
C VAL A 40 -3.32 -11.84 3.61
N PRO A 41 -3.84 -12.54 4.66
CA PRO A 41 -4.29 -13.92 4.50
C PRO A 41 -5.59 -14.08 3.67
N ASP A 42 -6.54 -13.15 3.84
CA ASP A 42 -7.91 -13.35 3.38
C ASP A 42 -8.59 -12.10 2.80
N GLY A 43 -7.86 -11.00 2.69
CA GLY A 43 -8.35 -9.70 2.24
C GLY A 43 -9.18 -8.95 3.28
N LYS A 44 -9.28 -9.45 4.52
CA LYS A 44 -10.02 -8.78 5.58
C LYS A 44 -9.10 -7.96 6.48
N ILE A 45 -9.17 -6.65 6.35
CA ILE A 45 -8.45 -5.71 7.23
C ILE A 45 -9.13 -5.74 8.60
N ARG A 46 -8.34 -6.07 9.64
CA ARG A 46 -8.83 -6.11 11.02
C ARG A 46 -8.44 -4.85 11.77
N THR A 47 -9.31 -4.42 12.67
CA THR A 47 -9.03 -3.29 13.55
C THR A 47 -8.01 -3.66 14.61
N LEU A 48 -7.32 -2.65 15.16
CA LEU A 48 -6.36 -2.86 16.24
C LEU A 48 -7.02 -3.50 17.48
N GLU A 49 -8.30 -3.19 17.72
CA GLU A 49 -9.09 -3.75 18.82
C GLU A 49 -9.37 -5.24 18.62
N GLU A 50 -9.83 -5.65 17.42
CA GLU A 50 -10.09 -7.05 17.08
C GLU A 50 -8.83 -7.89 17.22
N ILE A 51 -7.70 -7.40 16.66
CA ILE A 51 -6.40 -8.08 16.77
C ILE A 51 -5.97 -8.17 18.24
N GLY A 52 -6.17 -7.11 19.01
CA GLY A 52 -5.85 -7.08 20.44
C GLY A 52 -6.61 -8.16 21.21
N LYS A 53 -7.92 -8.26 20.98
CA LYS A 53 -8.77 -9.31 21.57
C LYS A 53 -8.31 -10.72 21.17
N GLN A 54 -8.04 -10.94 19.88
CA GLN A 54 -7.59 -12.23 19.36
C GLN A 54 -6.26 -12.68 19.97
N HIS A 55 -5.35 -11.76 20.20
CA HIS A 55 -4.00 -12.05 20.71
C HIS A 55 -3.83 -11.81 22.21
N GLY A 56 -4.88 -11.40 22.95
CA GLY A 56 -4.82 -11.13 24.37
C GLY A 56 -3.85 -10.00 24.75
N ILE A 57 -3.84 -8.92 23.95
CA ILE A 57 -3.02 -7.71 24.19
C ILE A 57 -3.85 -6.45 23.96
N THR A 58 -3.37 -5.33 24.44
CA THR A 58 -4.05 -4.03 24.29
C THR A 58 -3.99 -3.53 22.82
N ARG A 59 -4.99 -2.72 22.43
CA ARG A 59 -4.98 -2.00 21.16
C ARG A 59 -3.66 -1.24 20.94
N GLU A 60 -3.16 -0.58 21.97
CA GLU A 60 -1.92 0.17 21.89
C GLU A 60 -0.71 -0.75 21.65
N ARG A 61 -0.68 -1.94 22.25
CA ARG A 61 0.39 -2.91 22.00
C ARG A 61 0.37 -3.40 20.55
N VAL A 62 -0.83 -3.64 19.98
CA VAL A 62 -0.96 -3.96 18.56
C VAL A 62 -0.39 -2.83 17.69
N ARG A 63 -0.76 -1.56 17.98
CA ARG A 63 -0.25 -0.39 17.26
C ARG A 63 1.28 -0.32 17.27
N GLN A 64 1.90 -0.58 18.43
CA GLN A 64 3.36 -0.61 18.58
C GLN A 64 4.00 -1.72 17.76
N VAL A 65 3.42 -2.93 17.75
CA VAL A 65 3.93 -4.06 16.98
C VAL A 65 3.89 -3.75 15.48
N VAL A 66 2.76 -3.22 14.99
CA VAL A 66 2.61 -2.83 13.58
C VAL A 66 3.62 -1.72 13.24
N GLY A 67 3.70 -0.66 14.04
CA GLY A 67 4.64 0.44 13.80
C GLY A 67 6.10 -0.01 13.74
N SER A 68 6.52 -0.88 14.67
CA SER A 68 7.88 -1.44 14.68
C SER A 68 8.15 -2.27 13.42
N ALA A 69 7.16 -3.04 12.97
CA ALA A 69 7.29 -3.83 11.74
C ALA A 69 7.43 -2.95 10.49
N LEU A 70 6.62 -1.90 10.36
CA LEU A 70 6.71 -0.94 9.25
C LEU A 70 8.07 -0.24 9.24
N THR A 71 8.57 0.19 10.40
CA THR A 71 9.91 0.79 10.53
C THR A 71 11.00 -0.20 10.11
N MET A 72 10.89 -1.45 10.51
CA MET A 72 11.83 -2.50 10.11
C MET A 72 11.81 -2.70 8.58
N ILE A 73 10.63 -2.77 7.94
CA ILE A 73 10.51 -2.88 6.49
C ILE A 73 11.16 -1.67 5.80
N ALA A 74 10.88 -0.45 6.26
CA ALA A 74 11.48 0.77 5.74
C ALA A 74 13.01 0.78 5.83
N SER A 75 13.60 0.15 6.84
CA SER A 75 15.05 0.04 6.99
C SER A 75 15.70 -0.87 5.92
N HIS A 76 14.91 -1.68 5.23
CA HIS A 76 15.37 -2.58 4.17
C HIS A 76 15.14 -2.04 2.75
N LYS A 77 14.96 -0.73 2.60
CA LYS A 77 14.72 -0.06 1.31
C LYS A 77 15.81 -0.28 0.25
N GLU A 78 17.00 -0.66 0.66
CA GLU A 78 18.14 -0.95 -0.24
C GLU A 78 18.12 -2.40 -0.81
N TYR A 79 17.22 -3.25 -0.33
CA TYR A 79 17.14 -4.62 -0.82
C TYR A 79 16.59 -4.63 -2.26
N PRO A 80 17.18 -5.42 -3.17
CA PRO A 80 16.81 -5.40 -4.59
C PRO A 80 15.31 -5.54 -4.84
N GLU A 81 14.65 -6.42 -4.11
CA GLU A 81 13.22 -6.66 -4.25
C GLU A 81 12.36 -5.49 -3.73
N VAL A 82 12.83 -4.81 -2.68
CA VAL A 82 12.17 -3.61 -2.15
C VAL A 82 12.37 -2.44 -3.11
N VAL A 83 13.55 -2.31 -3.70
CA VAL A 83 13.83 -1.31 -4.76
C VAL A 83 12.92 -1.55 -5.96
N GLU A 84 12.66 -2.81 -6.33
CA GLU A 84 11.75 -3.14 -7.42
C GLU A 84 10.29 -2.76 -7.09
N ILE A 85 9.84 -3.00 -5.86
CA ILE A 85 8.52 -2.52 -5.37
C ILE A 85 8.41 -1.00 -5.50
N MET A 86 9.42 -0.26 -5.04
CA MET A 86 9.42 1.20 -5.14
C MET A 86 9.33 1.66 -6.59
N LYS A 87 10.07 1.05 -7.51
CA LYS A 87 9.99 1.35 -8.95
C LYS A 87 8.61 1.08 -9.53
N HIS A 88 7.96 -0.03 -9.16
CA HIS A 88 6.60 -0.33 -9.61
C HIS A 88 5.61 0.76 -9.16
N ILE A 89 5.70 1.20 -7.91
CA ILE A 89 4.86 2.28 -7.37
C ILE A 89 5.15 3.59 -8.10
N GLU A 90 6.40 3.99 -8.25
CA GLU A 90 6.81 5.21 -8.94
C GLU A 90 6.33 5.24 -10.40
N GLN A 91 6.53 4.16 -11.15
CA GLN A 91 6.08 4.04 -12.54
C GLN A 91 4.57 4.11 -12.66
N ALA A 92 3.85 3.45 -11.74
CA ALA A 92 2.40 3.47 -11.74
C ALA A 92 1.84 4.87 -11.47
N LEU A 93 2.41 5.61 -10.53
CA LEU A 93 2.03 6.98 -10.19
C LEU A 93 2.48 7.97 -11.27
N GLY A 94 3.71 7.85 -11.77
CA GLY A 94 4.27 8.73 -12.81
C GLY A 94 3.44 8.74 -14.09
N SER A 95 2.82 7.61 -14.43
CA SER A 95 1.92 7.50 -15.60
C SER A 95 0.60 8.27 -15.47
N LYS A 96 0.29 8.84 -14.29
CA LYS A 96 -0.95 9.53 -13.93
C LYS A 96 -0.71 10.89 -13.27
N SER A 97 0.32 11.61 -13.72
CA SER A 97 0.66 12.94 -13.18
C SER A 97 1.05 12.96 -11.69
N GLY A 98 1.48 11.83 -11.16
CA GLY A 98 2.08 11.77 -9.82
C GLY A 98 1.10 11.58 -8.66
N VAL A 99 -0.21 11.53 -8.91
CA VAL A 99 -1.25 11.28 -7.89
C VAL A 99 -2.27 10.26 -8.35
N MET A 100 -2.73 9.38 -7.44
CA MET A 100 -3.74 8.36 -7.73
C MET A 100 -4.49 7.96 -6.46
N LYS A 101 -5.76 7.53 -6.59
CA LYS A 101 -6.49 6.85 -5.51
C LYS A 101 -5.74 5.59 -5.10
N VAL A 102 -5.62 5.35 -3.79
CA VAL A 102 -4.89 4.17 -3.27
C VAL A 102 -5.49 2.88 -3.80
N ASP A 103 -6.82 2.76 -3.81
CA ASP A 103 -7.49 1.55 -4.31
C ASP A 103 -7.20 1.29 -5.79
N HIS A 104 -7.12 2.34 -6.61
CA HIS A 104 -6.76 2.25 -8.03
C HIS A 104 -5.32 1.80 -8.22
N LEU A 105 -4.38 2.33 -7.42
CA LEU A 105 -2.99 1.92 -7.45
C LEU A 105 -2.84 0.45 -7.06
N VAL A 106 -3.51 0.04 -5.98
CA VAL A 106 -3.49 -1.33 -5.49
C VAL A 106 -4.09 -2.29 -6.51
N GLU A 107 -5.21 -1.93 -7.14
CA GLU A 107 -5.81 -2.75 -8.21
C GLU A 107 -4.90 -2.86 -9.44
N LYS A 108 -4.28 -1.76 -9.84
CA LYS A 108 -3.36 -1.72 -10.99
C LYS A 108 -2.13 -2.60 -10.80
N LEU A 109 -1.55 -2.62 -9.59
CA LEU A 109 -0.28 -3.31 -9.30
C LEU A 109 -0.47 -4.74 -8.80
N ALA A 110 -1.47 -4.98 -7.96
CA ALA A 110 -1.72 -6.28 -7.32
C ALA A 110 -2.93 -7.03 -7.89
N GLY A 111 -3.66 -6.43 -8.84
CA GLY A 111 -4.81 -7.04 -9.47
C GLY A 111 -5.93 -7.39 -8.47
N LYS A 112 -6.52 -8.58 -8.63
CA LYS A 112 -7.64 -9.06 -7.81
C LYS A 112 -7.21 -9.94 -6.63
N ASP A 113 -5.95 -10.33 -6.56
CA ASP A 113 -5.45 -11.18 -5.48
C ASP A 113 -5.44 -10.40 -4.17
N LYS A 114 -6.19 -10.91 -3.19
CA LYS A 114 -6.40 -10.24 -1.91
C LYS A 114 -5.13 -10.20 -1.05
N ALA A 115 -4.33 -11.26 -1.11
CA ALA A 115 -3.08 -11.33 -0.36
C ALA A 115 -2.04 -10.36 -0.92
N GLU A 116 -1.90 -10.31 -2.25
CA GLU A 116 -1.02 -9.35 -2.94
C GLU A 116 -1.42 -7.90 -2.66
N ARG A 117 -2.73 -7.60 -2.66
CA ARG A 117 -3.26 -6.28 -2.29
C ARG A 117 -2.92 -5.89 -0.86
N GLY A 118 -3.08 -6.83 0.09
CA GLY A 118 -2.72 -6.63 1.49
C GLY A 118 -1.21 -6.40 1.67
N ALA A 119 -0.38 -7.19 1.00
CA ALA A 119 1.06 -7.05 1.03
C ALA A 119 1.53 -5.71 0.43
N LEU A 120 0.96 -5.30 -0.71
CA LEU A 120 1.25 -4.00 -1.31
C LEU A 120 0.86 -2.84 -0.37
N ALA A 121 -0.27 -2.95 0.34
CA ALA A 121 -0.69 -1.95 1.33
C ALA A 121 0.34 -1.77 2.46
N VAL A 122 0.99 -2.85 2.91
CA VAL A 122 2.11 -2.76 3.87
C VAL A 122 3.25 -1.92 3.30
N PHE A 123 3.63 -2.16 2.04
CA PHE A 123 4.72 -1.41 1.39
C PHE A 123 4.37 0.06 1.18
N LEU A 124 3.12 0.37 0.80
CA LEU A 124 2.65 1.75 0.66
C LEU A 124 2.67 2.54 1.97
N GLU A 125 2.47 1.86 3.12
CA GLU A 125 2.56 2.51 4.45
C GLU A 125 3.98 2.56 5.01
N SER A 126 4.89 1.68 4.59
CA SER A 126 6.24 1.58 5.16
C SER A 126 7.30 2.30 4.34
N LEU A 127 7.20 2.29 3.00
CA LEU A 127 8.27 2.78 2.13
C LEU A 127 8.14 4.28 1.84
N PRO A 128 9.26 5.01 1.81
CA PRO A 128 9.26 6.44 1.54
C PRO A 128 9.16 6.79 0.05
N VAL A 129 8.50 5.95 -0.75
CA VAL A 129 8.37 6.13 -2.21
C VAL A 129 7.24 7.08 -2.56
N CYS A 130 6.21 7.13 -1.74
CA CYS A 130 5.06 8.01 -1.93
C CYS A 130 4.50 8.50 -0.60
N GLY A 131 3.88 9.68 -0.63
CA GLY A 131 3.02 10.16 0.45
C GLY A 131 1.61 9.57 0.32
N THR A 132 0.90 9.48 1.43
CA THR A 132 -0.53 9.13 1.42
C THR A 132 -1.32 10.16 2.21
N GLU A 133 -2.43 10.61 1.64
CA GLU A 133 -3.40 11.46 2.36
C GLU A 133 -4.61 10.62 2.76
N LYS A 134 -5.14 10.90 3.94
CA LYS A 134 -6.29 10.18 4.48
C LYS A 134 -7.56 10.54 3.72
N GLU A 135 -8.50 9.60 3.74
CA GLU A 135 -9.87 9.82 3.32
C GLU A 135 -10.51 10.97 4.12
N SER A 136 -11.29 11.79 3.44
CA SER A 136 -12.15 12.84 4.02
C SER A 136 -13.55 12.72 3.42
N ASP A 137 -14.51 13.48 3.95
CA ASP A 137 -15.91 13.44 3.50
C ASP A 137 -16.07 13.67 1.98
N ASP A 138 -15.15 14.43 1.38
CA ASP A 138 -15.18 14.81 -0.03
C ASP A 138 -14.10 14.13 -0.88
N ARG A 139 -13.22 13.32 -0.27
CA ARG A 139 -12.09 12.71 -0.98
C ARG A 139 -11.76 11.33 -0.47
N GLU A 140 -11.57 10.42 -1.41
CA GLU A 140 -11.03 9.10 -1.12
C GLU A 140 -9.51 9.18 -0.78
N ARG A 141 -9.01 8.15 -0.13
CA ARG A 141 -7.58 8.04 0.20
C ARG A 141 -6.73 8.07 -1.08
N VAL A 142 -5.80 9.01 -1.17
CA VAL A 142 -4.89 9.18 -2.31
C VAL A 142 -3.44 8.93 -1.92
N CYS A 143 -2.65 8.49 -2.89
CA CYS A 143 -1.19 8.45 -2.82
C CYS A 143 -0.58 9.33 -3.91
N PHE A 144 0.58 9.90 -3.62
CA PHE A 144 1.28 10.83 -4.50
C PHE A 144 2.80 10.63 -4.40
N LEU A 145 3.50 10.86 -5.50
CA LEU A 145 4.96 10.78 -5.56
C LEU A 145 5.61 11.81 -4.63
N ASN A 146 6.75 11.45 -4.06
CA ASN A 146 7.60 12.40 -3.35
C ASN A 146 8.02 13.53 -4.30
N GLY A 147 7.83 14.78 -3.84
CA GLY A 147 8.04 15.98 -4.69
C GLY A 147 6.80 16.44 -5.46
N PHE A 148 5.70 15.69 -5.42
CA PHE A 148 4.42 16.17 -5.91
C PHE A 148 3.89 17.30 -5.01
N LEU A 149 3.46 18.41 -5.61
CA LEU A 149 2.94 19.58 -4.89
C LEU A 149 1.50 19.32 -4.41
N PHE A 150 1.38 18.38 -3.45
CA PHE A 150 0.08 17.91 -2.98
C PHE A 150 -0.76 19.03 -2.37
N SER A 151 -0.15 19.99 -1.68
CA SER A 151 -0.85 21.15 -1.11
C SER A 151 -1.54 22.01 -2.18
N GLU A 152 -0.85 22.29 -3.27
CA GLU A 152 -1.41 23.07 -4.39
C GLU A 152 -2.50 22.28 -5.12
N TRP A 153 -2.25 20.99 -5.38
CA TRP A 153 -3.24 20.11 -5.97
C TRP A 153 -4.50 20.04 -5.11
N LYS A 154 -4.34 19.93 -3.79
CA LYS A 154 -5.44 19.89 -2.83
C LYS A 154 -6.28 21.17 -2.88
N GLU A 155 -5.65 22.33 -2.89
CA GLU A 155 -6.33 23.63 -2.96
C GLU A 155 -7.18 23.74 -4.23
N ILE A 156 -6.62 23.37 -5.39
CA ILE A 156 -7.34 23.35 -6.66
C ILE A 156 -8.52 22.37 -6.60
N HIS A 157 -8.30 21.15 -6.12
CA HIS A 157 -9.33 20.13 -6.00
C HIS A 157 -10.49 20.61 -5.12
N ASP A 158 -10.19 21.15 -3.93
CA ASP A 158 -11.20 21.59 -2.96
C ASP A 158 -12.02 22.76 -3.52
N THR A 159 -11.36 23.72 -4.20
CA THR A 159 -12.03 24.83 -4.90
C THR A 159 -12.97 24.32 -5.99
N VAL A 160 -12.54 23.35 -6.81
CA VAL A 160 -13.39 22.77 -7.86
C VAL A 160 -14.62 22.08 -7.27
N ILE A 161 -14.45 21.30 -6.19
CA ILE A 161 -15.56 20.63 -5.50
C ILE A 161 -16.55 21.66 -4.94
N GLU A 162 -16.08 22.74 -4.35
CA GLU A 162 -16.93 23.81 -3.81
C GLU A 162 -17.76 24.46 -4.92
N VAL A 163 -17.13 24.86 -6.03
CA VAL A 163 -17.81 25.44 -7.19
C VAL A 163 -18.86 24.49 -7.78
N LEU A 164 -18.55 23.19 -7.87
CA LEU A 164 -19.51 22.19 -8.39
C LEU A 164 -20.71 22.01 -7.45
N LYS A 165 -20.48 22.00 -6.12
CA LYS A 165 -21.57 21.94 -5.13
C LYS A 165 -22.48 23.17 -5.21
N GLU A 166 -21.92 24.38 -5.35
CA GLU A 166 -22.67 25.64 -5.51
C GLU A 166 -23.48 25.65 -6.81
N SER A 167 -22.90 25.10 -7.89
CA SER A 167 -23.55 25.05 -9.22
C SER A 167 -24.69 24.03 -9.31
N LYS A 168 -24.96 23.25 -8.24
CA LYS A 168 -25.95 22.13 -8.23
C LYS A 168 -25.76 21.11 -9.36
N VAL A 169 -24.55 20.99 -9.88
CA VAL A 169 -24.22 19.95 -10.84
C VAL A 169 -23.98 18.64 -10.09
N ALA A 170 -24.72 17.57 -10.46
CA ALA A 170 -24.50 16.25 -9.90
C ALA A 170 -23.10 15.75 -10.23
N LEU A 171 -22.36 15.32 -9.21
CA LEU A 171 -21.06 14.68 -9.33
C LEU A 171 -21.21 13.18 -9.55
#